data_0f9727ae1f564c43bea844be39746f50
#
_entry.id   0f9727ae1f564c43bea844be39746f50
#
_cell.length_a   1.000
_cell.length_b   1.000
_cell.length_c   1.000
_cell.angle_alpha   90.00
_cell.angle_beta   90.00
_cell.angle_gamma   90.00
#
_symmetry.space_group_name_H-M   'P 1'
#
loop_
_entity.id
_entity.type
_entity.pdbx_description
1 polymer ?
#
loop_
_entity_poly.entity_id
_entity_poly.type
_entity_poly.pdbx_seq_one_letter_code
_entity_poly.pdbx_strand_id
1 'polypeptide(L)'
;FLYTFNNKYTYNKLQPEKGVLTLSQEEIDNNSFHFLIKDWEFYENALLTPTYFKNQTSLPNMKYISIGDTESAYTSQTKNNIFIGTYRIKINFPEKEGFYALEMPQVYSAYELYINNKLYLKVGDTHNYKAQIQNRCTFFNASGETYITIAVKDASGIRAGITSPPTLGKPYSINITRAFKFLINNFIMTLIFFGALFSLILALSGKSNYSYIFFFMCLTYAV
;
A
#
# COMPACT_ATOMS: atom_id res chain seq x y z
N PHE A 1 -19.30 3.43 11.69
CA PHE A 1 -18.72 2.91 10.43
C PHE A 1 -17.76 3.91 9.79
N LEU A 2 -18.16 5.17 9.58
CA LEU A 2 -17.29 6.21 9.00
C LEU A 2 -16.10 6.56 9.91
N TYR A 3 -16.29 6.56 11.21
CA TYR A 3 -15.22 6.83 12.18
C TYR A 3 -14.16 5.72 12.19
N THR A 4 -14.57 4.44 12.14
CA THR A 4 -13.66 3.30 12.03
C THR A 4 -12.94 3.25 10.70
N PHE A 5 -13.52 3.78 9.63
CA PHE A 5 -12.89 3.85 8.33
C PHE A 5 -11.73 4.87 8.29
N ASN A 6 -11.88 6.01 8.95
CA ASN A 6 -10.81 7.02 9.05
C ASN A 6 -9.65 6.59 9.95
N ASN A 7 -9.90 5.69 10.90
CA ASN A 7 -8.91 5.22 11.89
C ASN A 7 -8.37 3.80 11.60
N LYS A 8 -8.55 3.30 10.39
CA LYS A 8 -8.15 1.91 10.05
C LYS A 8 -6.68 1.57 10.28
N TYR A 9 -5.80 2.59 10.35
CA TYR A 9 -4.37 2.42 10.56
C TYR A 9 -3.91 2.67 12.01
N THR A 10 -4.80 3.03 12.91
CA THR A 10 -4.44 3.40 14.30
C THR A 10 -4.33 2.20 15.26
N TYR A 11 -4.65 1.00 14.81
CA TYR A 11 -4.65 -0.19 15.67
C TYR A 11 -3.26 -0.72 16.05
N ASN A 12 -2.21 -0.34 15.36
CA ASN A 12 -0.87 -0.80 15.67
C ASN A 12 -0.19 0.15 16.66
N LYS A 13 -0.01 -0.32 17.88
CA LYS A 13 0.76 0.40 18.91
C LYS A 13 2.24 0.49 18.56
N LEU A 14 2.79 -0.57 17.95
CA LEU A 14 4.20 -0.63 17.55
C LEU A 14 4.37 0.02 16.18
N GLN A 15 5.15 1.08 16.15
CA GLN A 15 5.50 1.83 14.94
C GLN A 15 7.01 1.95 14.82
N PRO A 16 7.54 2.13 13.61
CA PRO A 16 8.94 2.46 13.43
C PRO A 16 9.30 3.78 14.14
N GLU A 17 10.52 3.83 14.68
CA GLU A 17 11.13 5.04 15.24
C GLU A 17 12.45 5.29 14.53
N LYS A 18 12.61 6.50 13.97
CA LYS A 18 13.83 6.91 13.22
C LYS A 18 14.30 5.86 12.21
N GLY A 19 13.38 5.36 11.40
CA GLY A 19 13.69 4.40 10.35
C GLY A 19 13.90 2.95 10.83
N VAL A 20 13.65 2.63 12.11
CA VAL A 20 13.87 1.29 12.67
C VAL A 20 12.60 0.76 13.33
N LEU A 21 12.22 -0.45 12.98
CA LEU A 21 11.17 -1.22 13.63
C LEU A 21 11.77 -2.48 14.23
N THR A 22 11.59 -2.72 15.53
CA THR A 22 12.01 -3.97 16.17
C THR A 22 10.80 -4.82 16.50
N LEU A 23 10.78 -6.03 15.97
CA LEU A 23 9.73 -7.01 16.16
C LEU A 23 10.23 -8.13 17.06
N SER A 24 9.59 -8.31 18.21
CA SER A 24 9.80 -9.47 19.05
C SER A 24 8.98 -10.67 18.56
N GLN A 25 9.34 -11.88 18.98
CA GLN A 25 8.54 -13.07 18.66
C GLN A 25 7.13 -12.97 19.21
N GLU A 26 6.97 -12.39 20.38
CA GLU A 26 5.67 -12.16 21.01
C GLU A 26 4.79 -11.20 20.19
N GLU A 27 5.37 -10.11 19.68
CA GLU A 27 4.65 -9.17 18.80
C GLU A 27 4.19 -9.84 17.50
N ILE A 28 5.02 -10.71 16.91
CA ILE A 28 4.67 -11.45 15.69
C ILE A 28 3.57 -12.49 15.97
N ASP A 29 3.55 -13.08 17.17
CA ASP A 29 2.56 -14.09 17.53
C ASP A 29 1.22 -13.48 17.93
N ASN A 30 1.25 -12.34 18.62
CA ASN A 30 0.05 -11.64 19.09
C ASN A 30 -0.59 -10.75 18.02
N ASN A 31 0.21 -10.18 17.10
CA ASN A 31 -0.28 -9.28 16.06
C ASN A 31 -0.22 -9.93 14.68
N SER A 32 -1.38 -9.98 14.03
CA SER A 32 -1.53 -10.62 12.73
C SER A 32 -0.77 -9.89 11.62
N PHE A 33 -0.65 -8.55 11.73
CA PHE A 33 0.03 -7.68 10.77
C PHE A 33 0.33 -6.30 11.37
N HIS A 34 1.29 -5.59 10.79
CA HIS A 34 1.71 -4.25 11.18
C HIS A 34 1.64 -3.31 9.98
N PHE A 35 1.00 -2.17 10.15
CA PHE A 35 1.08 -1.07 9.18
C PHE A 35 2.35 -0.28 9.43
N LEU A 36 3.18 -0.16 8.42
CA LEU A 36 4.44 0.58 8.47
C LEU A 36 4.16 2.06 8.14
N ILE A 37 3.78 2.84 9.16
CA ILE A 37 3.28 4.21 8.98
C ILE A 37 4.38 5.23 9.20
N LYS A 38 4.98 5.25 10.40
CA LYS A 38 5.82 6.34 10.89
C LYS A 38 7.29 6.22 10.49
N ASP A 39 7.96 7.36 10.49
CA ASP A 39 9.42 7.48 10.52
C ASP A 39 10.19 6.68 9.47
N TRP A 40 9.68 6.62 8.24
CA TRP A 40 10.47 6.11 7.13
C TRP A 40 11.61 7.06 6.81
N GLU A 41 12.84 6.54 6.60
CA GLU A 41 13.89 7.29 5.95
C GLU A 41 13.44 7.63 4.53
N PHE A 42 13.44 8.91 4.19
CA PHE A 42 13.07 9.37 2.86
C PHE A 42 14.19 10.17 2.24
N TYR A 43 14.57 9.78 1.03
CA TYR A 43 15.60 10.41 0.21
C TYR A 43 14.94 11.08 -0.97
N GLU A 44 14.86 12.41 -0.90
CA GLU A 44 14.20 13.24 -1.89
C GLU A 44 15.04 13.37 -3.17
N ASN A 45 14.36 13.38 -4.33
CA ASN A 45 14.96 13.51 -5.66
C ASN A 45 16.02 12.45 -6.00
N ALA A 46 15.96 11.29 -5.38
CA ALA A 46 16.89 10.20 -5.60
C ALA A 46 16.19 8.84 -5.77
N LEU A 47 16.54 8.12 -6.82
CA LEU A 47 16.20 6.70 -7.00
C LEU A 47 17.39 5.88 -6.51
N LEU A 48 17.35 5.45 -5.26
CA LEU A 48 18.46 4.73 -4.62
C LEU A 48 18.15 3.23 -4.59
N THR A 49 19.12 2.45 -5.04
CA THR A 49 19.10 0.99 -4.91
C THR A 49 19.86 0.56 -3.64
N PRO A 50 19.67 -0.66 -3.13
CA PRO A 50 20.40 -1.14 -1.95
C PRO A 50 21.93 -1.08 -2.10
N THR A 51 22.45 -1.24 -3.32
CA THR A 51 23.88 -1.16 -3.62
C THR A 51 24.45 0.23 -3.35
N TYR A 52 23.65 1.28 -3.53
CA TYR A 52 24.04 2.66 -3.26
C TYR A 52 24.37 2.84 -1.77
N PHE A 53 23.53 2.31 -0.89
CA PHE A 53 23.72 2.42 0.56
C PHE A 53 24.95 1.67 1.10
N LYS A 54 25.45 0.70 0.34
CA LYS A 54 26.67 -0.04 0.72
C LYS A 54 27.97 0.68 0.33
N ASN A 55 27.92 1.42 -0.76
CA ASN A 55 29.14 1.89 -1.45
C ASN A 55 29.46 3.36 -1.18
N GLN A 56 28.56 4.12 -0.56
CA GLN A 56 28.76 5.57 -0.39
C GLN A 56 28.88 6.01 1.06
N THR A 57 29.84 6.90 1.30
CA THR A 57 30.09 7.54 2.59
C THR A 57 29.23 8.78 2.84
N SER A 58 28.65 9.39 1.78
CA SER A 58 27.73 10.52 1.90
C SER A 58 26.37 10.16 1.32
N LEU A 59 25.36 10.09 2.17
CA LEU A 59 23.96 9.92 1.76
C LEU A 59 23.36 11.27 1.37
N PRO A 60 22.43 11.33 0.38
CA PRO A 60 21.65 12.52 0.10
C PRO A 60 20.88 12.98 1.34
N ASN A 61 20.35 14.20 1.31
CA ASN A 61 19.51 14.72 2.39
C ASN A 61 18.41 13.74 2.76
N MET A 62 18.49 13.18 3.96
CA MET A 62 17.55 12.23 4.50
C MET A 62 16.58 12.95 5.44
N LYS A 63 15.30 12.63 5.33
CA LYS A 63 14.24 13.09 6.23
C LYS A 63 13.47 11.88 6.75
N TYR A 64 12.91 12.00 7.95
CA TYR A 64 11.92 11.02 8.42
C TYR A 64 10.53 11.49 8.05
N ILE A 65 9.76 10.62 7.42
CA ILE A 65 8.39 10.91 6.99
C ILE A 65 7.45 9.78 7.40
N SER A 66 6.17 10.12 7.57
CA SER A 66 5.11 9.16 7.81
C SER A 66 4.32 8.90 6.51
N ILE A 67 3.87 7.67 6.30
CA ILE A 67 3.08 7.27 5.15
C ILE A 67 1.62 7.10 5.57
N GLY A 68 0.69 7.71 4.84
CA GLY A 68 -0.74 7.57 5.10
C GLY A 68 -1.31 8.53 6.13
N ASP A 69 -0.50 9.45 6.63
CA ASP A 69 -0.96 10.57 7.43
C ASP A 69 -1.36 11.75 6.53
N THR A 70 -2.47 12.42 6.84
CA THR A 70 -3.00 13.53 6.01
C THR A 70 -2.07 14.73 5.96
N GLU A 71 -1.23 14.92 6.99
CA GLU A 71 -0.28 16.01 7.07
C GLU A 71 1.06 15.73 6.38
N SER A 72 1.36 14.45 6.17
CA SER A 72 2.63 14.01 5.59
C SER A 72 2.53 13.56 4.14
N ALA A 73 1.37 13.73 3.50
CA ALA A 73 1.29 13.61 2.05
C ALA A 73 2.27 14.62 1.46
N TYR A 74 3.49 14.13 1.22
CA TYR A 74 4.58 14.93 0.69
C TYR A 74 4.15 15.51 -0.65
N THR A 75 3.59 16.70 -0.59
CA THR A 75 3.32 17.56 -1.73
C THR A 75 4.58 18.35 -2.05
N SER A 76 5.69 17.68 -2.37
CA SER A 76 6.75 18.39 -3.06
C SER A 76 6.22 18.71 -4.46
N GLN A 77 5.78 19.92 -4.61
CA GLN A 77 5.67 20.55 -5.91
C GLN A 77 7.08 20.69 -6.44
N THR A 78 7.60 19.60 -7.04
CA THR A 78 8.81 19.72 -7.84
C THR A 78 8.47 20.63 -9.02
N LYS A 79 9.39 21.50 -9.39
CA LYS A 79 9.24 22.50 -10.47
C LYS A 79 8.73 21.94 -11.81
N ASN A 80 8.66 20.61 -11.98
CA ASN A 80 8.30 19.93 -13.22
C ASN A 80 7.20 18.88 -13.05
N ASN A 81 6.43 18.86 -11.96
CA ASN A 81 5.44 17.81 -11.63
C ASN A 81 6.01 16.37 -11.61
N ILE A 82 7.32 16.21 -11.51
CA ILE A 82 7.97 14.90 -11.40
C ILE A 82 8.36 14.68 -9.94
N PHE A 83 7.81 13.64 -9.36
CA PHE A 83 8.21 13.17 -8.03
C PHE A 83 9.23 12.04 -8.18
N ILE A 84 10.33 12.13 -7.46
CA ILE A 84 11.33 11.07 -7.33
C ILE A 84 11.68 10.95 -5.86
N GLY A 85 11.66 9.74 -5.32
CA GLY A 85 12.02 9.53 -3.93
C GLY A 85 12.28 8.07 -3.59
N THR A 86 13.09 7.85 -2.58
CA THR A 86 13.37 6.53 -2.05
C THR A 86 12.98 6.49 -0.59
N TYR A 87 12.14 5.53 -0.25
CA TYR A 87 11.72 5.22 1.12
C TYR A 87 12.54 4.02 1.60
N ARG A 88 13.03 4.08 2.83
CA ARG A 88 13.79 3.01 3.43
C ARG A 88 13.40 2.82 4.89
N ILE A 89 13.36 1.57 5.33
CA ILE A 89 13.12 1.19 6.70
C ILE A 89 13.96 -0.03 7.06
N LYS A 90 14.51 -0.03 8.25
CA LYS A 90 15.20 -1.18 8.86
C LYS A 90 14.21 -1.91 9.77
N ILE A 91 14.10 -3.22 9.61
CA ILE A 91 13.30 -4.06 10.48
C ILE A 91 14.21 -5.08 11.15
N ASN A 92 14.22 -5.08 12.48
CA ASN A 92 14.90 -6.08 13.27
C ASN A 92 13.91 -7.21 13.56
N PHE A 93 14.05 -8.30 12.84
CA PHE A 93 13.31 -9.55 13.09
C PHE A 93 13.97 -10.37 14.20
N PRO A 94 13.23 -11.32 14.82
CA PRO A 94 13.84 -12.31 15.69
C PRO A 94 14.97 -13.08 14.98
N GLU A 95 15.92 -13.60 15.75
CA GLU A 95 17.06 -14.37 15.18
C GLU A 95 16.62 -15.63 14.46
N LYS A 96 15.52 -16.24 14.92
CA LYS A 96 14.93 -17.39 14.23
C LYS A 96 14.33 -16.95 12.90
N GLU A 97 14.77 -17.59 11.82
CA GLU A 97 14.22 -17.33 10.49
C GLU A 97 12.71 -17.55 10.46
N GLY A 98 11.99 -16.54 9.99
CA GLY A 98 10.55 -16.53 9.81
C GLY A 98 10.15 -16.25 8.37
N PHE A 99 8.97 -16.73 7.99
CA PHE A 99 8.37 -16.45 6.68
C PHE A 99 7.33 -15.34 6.80
N TYR A 100 7.53 -14.25 6.07
CA TYR A 100 6.75 -13.03 6.15
C TYR A 100 6.17 -12.64 4.80
N ALA A 101 5.15 -11.81 4.86
CA ALA A 101 4.54 -11.18 3.69
C ALA A 101 4.57 -9.66 3.86
N LEU A 102 4.86 -8.96 2.77
CA LEU A 102 4.75 -7.52 2.66
C LEU A 102 3.71 -7.19 1.57
N GLU A 103 2.60 -6.60 1.99
CA GLU A 103 1.58 -6.09 1.08
C GLU A 103 1.86 -4.62 0.79
N MET A 104 2.07 -4.32 -0.49
CA MET A 104 2.13 -2.96 -1.00
C MET A 104 0.72 -2.52 -1.37
N PRO A 105 0.26 -1.35 -0.90
CA PRO A 105 -1.03 -0.79 -1.29
C PRO A 105 -1.04 -0.43 -2.77
N GLN A 106 -2.17 0.09 -3.25
CA GLN A 106 -2.21 0.73 -4.56
C GLN A 106 -1.32 1.98 -4.54
N VAL A 107 -0.23 1.92 -5.28
CA VAL A 107 0.66 3.06 -5.53
C VAL A 107 0.38 3.56 -6.94
N TYR A 108 0.10 4.85 -7.08
CA TYR A 108 -0.24 5.48 -8.36
C TYR A 108 0.99 5.83 -9.20
N SER A 109 2.15 5.53 -8.69
CA SER A 109 3.47 5.80 -9.24
C SER A 109 4.16 4.50 -9.69
N ALA A 110 5.19 4.60 -10.52
CA ALA A 110 6.07 3.47 -10.76
C ALA A 110 7.00 3.25 -9.57
N TYR A 111 7.23 2.00 -9.16
CA TYR A 111 8.13 1.71 -8.05
C TYR A 111 8.87 0.38 -8.16
N GLU A 112 10.00 0.33 -7.50
CA GLU A 112 10.81 -0.88 -7.30
C GLU A 112 10.98 -1.12 -5.79
N LEU A 113 10.60 -2.32 -5.36
CA LEU A 113 10.73 -2.76 -3.96
C LEU A 113 11.88 -3.74 -3.83
N TYR A 114 12.79 -3.41 -2.95
CA TYR A 114 13.91 -4.24 -2.58
C TYR A 114 13.79 -4.67 -1.12
N ILE A 115 14.11 -5.94 -0.84
CA ILE A 115 14.31 -6.45 0.51
C ILE A 115 15.77 -6.86 0.60
N ASN A 116 16.50 -6.25 1.51
CA ASN A 116 17.96 -6.25 1.55
C ASN A 116 18.53 -5.83 0.18
N ASN A 117 19.21 -6.73 -0.53
CA ASN A 117 19.83 -6.44 -1.83
C ASN A 117 19.04 -7.02 -3.01
N LYS A 118 17.92 -7.69 -2.75
CA LYS A 118 17.18 -8.40 -3.79
C LYS A 118 15.95 -7.60 -4.22
N LEU A 119 15.75 -7.46 -5.51
CA LEU A 119 14.52 -6.92 -6.09
C LEU A 119 13.40 -7.95 -5.94
N TYR A 120 12.32 -7.56 -5.28
CA TYR A 120 11.13 -8.40 -5.07
C TYR A 120 9.96 -7.98 -5.94
N LEU A 121 9.74 -6.68 -6.10
CA LEU A 121 8.65 -6.16 -6.93
C LEU A 121 9.18 -5.03 -7.82
N LYS A 122 8.77 -5.08 -9.09
CA LYS A 122 8.88 -3.97 -10.04
C LYS A 122 7.48 -3.72 -10.60
N VAL A 123 6.93 -2.56 -10.32
CA VAL A 123 5.58 -2.16 -10.74
C VAL A 123 5.69 -0.90 -11.56
N GLY A 124 5.30 -1.03 -12.83
CA GLY A 124 5.59 0.01 -13.81
C GLY A 124 7.07 0.06 -14.22
N ASP A 125 7.49 1.18 -14.80
CA ASP A 125 8.87 1.44 -15.17
C ASP A 125 9.31 2.79 -14.58
N THR A 126 10.34 2.76 -13.75
CA THR A 126 10.90 3.94 -13.10
C THR A 126 11.87 4.70 -14.03
N HIS A 127 12.49 4.03 -14.99
CA HIS A 127 13.41 4.64 -15.95
C HIS A 127 12.65 5.31 -17.09
N ASN A 128 11.92 4.51 -17.89
CA ASN A 128 10.99 5.01 -18.92
C ASN A 128 9.61 5.12 -18.28
N TYR A 129 9.37 6.17 -17.52
CA TYR A 129 8.21 6.29 -16.66
C TYR A 129 6.91 5.75 -17.27
N LYS A 130 6.40 4.68 -16.65
CA LYS A 130 5.09 4.11 -16.94
C LYS A 130 4.48 3.64 -15.63
N ALA A 131 3.49 4.38 -15.14
CA ALA A 131 2.77 3.99 -13.92
C ALA A 131 1.93 2.74 -14.19
N GLN A 132 1.83 1.90 -13.17
CA GLN A 132 0.96 0.72 -13.16
C GLN A 132 0.32 0.61 -11.79
N ILE A 133 -1.01 0.84 -11.72
CA ILE A 133 -1.73 0.90 -10.46
C ILE A 133 -2.14 -0.53 -10.06
N GLN A 134 -1.43 -1.10 -9.10
CA GLN A 134 -1.69 -2.46 -8.64
C GLN A 134 -1.41 -2.60 -7.15
N ASN A 135 -2.26 -3.36 -6.47
CA ASN A 135 -1.97 -3.88 -5.14
C ASN A 135 -1.13 -5.15 -5.29
N ARG A 136 0.05 -5.18 -4.70
CA ARG A 136 0.99 -6.32 -4.79
C ARG A 136 1.36 -6.82 -3.40
N CYS A 137 1.54 -8.11 -3.30
CA CYS A 137 2.07 -8.76 -2.11
C CYS A 137 3.28 -9.58 -2.48
N THR A 138 4.32 -9.51 -1.67
CA THR A 138 5.51 -10.33 -1.81
C THR A 138 5.77 -11.12 -0.54
N PHE A 139 6.42 -12.27 -0.69
CA PHE A 139 6.75 -13.18 0.39
C PHE A 139 8.26 -13.33 0.49
N PHE A 140 8.77 -13.36 1.71
CA PHE A 140 10.19 -13.46 1.94
C PHE A 140 10.50 -14.10 3.30
N ASN A 141 11.69 -14.70 3.39
CA ASN A 141 12.26 -15.14 4.64
C ASN A 141 13.11 -14.02 5.23
N ALA A 142 13.03 -13.84 6.54
CA ALA A 142 13.83 -12.87 7.27
C ALA A 142 14.21 -13.37 8.65
N SER A 143 15.38 -12.92 9.09
CA SER A 143 15.90 -13.05 10.46
C SER A 143 16.88 -11.90 10.71
N GLY A 144 16.95 -11.43 11.94
CA GLY A 144 17.83 -10.32 12.30
C GLY A 144 17.52 -9.04 11.52
N GLU A 145 18.57 -8.33 11.09
CA GLU A 145 18.43 -7.04 10.40
C GLU A 145 18.01 -7.21 8.94
N THR A 146 16.89 -6.60 8.59
CA THR A 146 16.36 -6.60 7.22
C THR A 146 15.98 -5.19 6.79
N TYR A 147 16.43 -4.77 5.63
CA TYR A 147 16.14 -3.47 5.05
C TYR A 147 15.10 -3.59 3.94
N ILE A 148 14.06 -2.78 4.04
CA ILE A 148 13.07 -2.60 2.96
C ILE A 148 13.36 -1.25 2.32
N THR A 149 13.60 -1.25 1.00
CA THR A 149 13.86 -0.04 0.21
C THR A 149 12.87 0.03 -0.94
N ILE A 150 12.21 1.17 -1.10
CA ILE A 150 11.20 1.39 -2.14
C ILE A 150 11.59 2.65 -2.91
N ALA A 151 12.06 2.46 -4.14
CA ALA A 151 12.38 3.55 -5.05
C ALA A 151 11.15 3.89 -5.90
N VAL A 152 10.70 5.13 -5.86
CA VAL A 152 9.43 5.58 -6.46
C VAL A 152 9.66 6.73 -7.41
N LYS A 153 9.02 6.69 -8.58
CA LYS A 153 8.97 7.80 -9.54
C LYS A 153 7.54 8.04 -9.99
N ASP A 154 7.15 9.29 -10.00
CA ASP A 154 5.88 9.76 -10.54
C ASP A 154 6.11 10.95 -11.49
N ALA A 155 5.46 10.91 -12.63
CA ALA A 155 5.42 12.02 -13.58
C ALA A 155 3.97 12.38 -13.97
N SER A 156 2.99 11.81 -13.27
CA SER A 156 1.57 12.11 -13.49
C SER A 156 1.09 13.35 -12.74
N GLY A 157 1.74 13.67 -11.63
CA GLY A 157 1.37 14.78 -10.75
C GLY A 157 0.05 14.60 -9.99
N ILE A 158 -0.59 13.42 -10.07
CA ILE A 158 -1.93 13.21 -9.49
C ILE A 158 -1.82 12.76 -8.02
N ARG A 159 -1.04 11.72 -7.75
CA ARG A 159 -0.83 11.17 -6.40
C ARG A 159 0.59 10.62 -6.30
N ALA A 160 1.52 11.52 -6.13
CA ALA A 160 2.93 11.17 -6.08
C ALA A 160 3.31 10.41 -4.80
N GLY A 161 4.17 9.40 -4.94
CA GLY A 161 4.70 8.64 -3.83
C GLY A 161 3.78 7.55 -3.31
N ILE A 162 4.02 7.12 -2.07
CA ILE A 162 3.25 6.08 -1.40
C ILE A 162 2.24 6.74 -0.48
N THR A 163 0.96 6.68 -0.84
CA THR A 163 -0.12 7.38 -0.13
C THR A 163 -0.77 6.55 0.99
N SER A 164 -0.55 5.25 0.99
CA SER A 164 -1.08 4.34 2.01
C SER A 164 0.04 3.45 2.55
N PRO A 165 0.05 3.14 3.85
CA PRO A 165 1.15 2.41 4.44
C PRO A 165 1.23 0.96 3.94
N PRO A 166 2.45 0.46 3.66
CA PRO A 166 2.68 -0.97 3.47
C PRO A 166 2.31 -1.76 4.72
N THR A 167 1.89 -3.01 4.51
CA THR A 167 1.48 -3.90 5.60
C THR A 167 2.41 -5.10 5.66
N LEU A 168 3.06 -5.29 6.81
CA LEU A 168 3.93 -6.42 7.10
C LEU A 168 3.22 -7.40 8.03
N GLY A 169 3.34 -8.70 7.79
CA GLY A 169 2.76 -9.70 8.68
C GLY A 169 3.04 -11.13 8.27
N LYS A 170 2.39 -12.07 8.98
CA LYS A 170 2.43 -13.48 8.57
C LYS A 170 1.66 -13.67 7.26
N PRO A 171 2.14 -14.51 6.33
CA PRO A 171 1.49 -14.73 5.03
C PRO A 171 0.01 -15.13 5.15
N TYR A 172 -0.30 -15.98 6.11
CA TYR A 172 -1.67 -16.42 6.38
C TYR A 172 -2.60 -15.24 6.71
N SER A 173 -2.18 -14.36 7.62
CA SER A 173 -2.99 -13.23 8.07
C SER A 173 -3.22 -12.21 6.96
N ILE A 174 -2.19 -11.91 6.17
CA ILE A 174 -2.32 -10.99 5.02
C ILE A 174 -3.22 -11.60 3.94
N ASN A 175 -3.04 -12.89 3.62
CA ASN A 175 -3.86 -13.55 2.61
C ASN A 175 -5.33 -13.65 3.03
N ILE A 176 -5.63 -13.97 4.29
CA ILE A 176 -7.01 -13.96 4.80
C ILE A 176 -7.63 -12.57 4.70
N THR A 177 -6.91 -11.53 5.13
CA THR A 177 -7.42 -10.16 5.05
C THR A 177 -7.71 -9.74 3.61
N ARG A 178 -6.83 -10.10 2.67
CA ARG A 178 -7.03 -9.86 1.23
C ARG A 178 -8.23 -10.64 0.69
N ALA A 179 -8.32 -11.93 1.02
CA ALA A 179 -9.45 -12.76 0.62
C ALA A 179 -10.78 -12.23 1.15
N PHE A 180 -10.80 -11.78 2.41
CA PHE A 180 -11.99 -11.21 3.03
C PHE A 180 -12.42 -9.89 2.35
N LYS A 181 -11.48 -9.00 2.06
CA LYS A 181 -11.76 -7.77 1.29
C LYS A 181 -12.33 -8.11 -0.09
N PHE A 182 -11.75 -9.10 -0.77
CA PHE A 182 -12.23 -9.56 -2.08
C PHE A 182 -13.64 -10.14 -2.00
N LEU A 183 -13.93 -10.99 -1.00
CA LEU A 183 -15.25 -11.58 -0.78
C LEU A 183 -16.31 -10.51 -0.50
N ILE A 184 -16.02 -9.54 0.36
CA ILE A 184 -16.96 -8.45 0.66
C ILE A 184 -17.26 -7.63 -0.61
N ASN A 185 -16.23 -7.26 -1.37
CA ASN A 185 -16.45 -6.49 -2.60
C ASN A 185 -17.30 -7.27 -3.61
N ASN A 186 -17.01 -8.55 -3.81
CA ASN A 186 -17.80 -9.39 -4.70
C ASN A 186 -19.24 -9.55 -4.20
N PHE A 187 -19.44 -9.71 -2.89
CA PHE A 187 -20.77 -9.81 -2.31
C PHE A 187 -21.59 -8.53 -2.54
N ILE A 188 -20.99 -7.35 -2.31
CA ILE A 188 -21.65 -6.06 -2.58
C ILE A 188 -22.01 -5.93 -4.07
N MET A 189 -21.07 -6.24 -4.98
CA MET A 189 -21.31 -6.21 -6.43
C MET A 189 -22.45 -7.14 -6.84
N THR A 190 -22.50 -8.33 -6.25
CA THR A 190 -23.57 -9.32 -6.49
C THR A 190 -24.93 -8.78 -6.04
N LEU A 191 -25.01 -8.15 -4.86
CA LEU A 191 -26.25 -7.53 -4.38
C LEU A 191 -26.73 -6.41 -5.30
N ILE A 192 -25.80 -5.54 -5.76
CA ILE A 192 -26.12 -4.46 -6.71
C ILE A 192 -26.67 -5.06 -8.02
N PHE A 193 -26.03 -6.11 -8.53
CA PHE A 193 -26.47 -6.78 -9.76
C PHE A 193 -27.87 -7.36 -9.64
N PHE A 194 -28.17 -8.10 -8.56
CA PHE A 194 -29.53 -8.62 -8.32
C PHE A 194 -30.56 -7.50 -8.10
N GLY A 195 -30.19 -6.42 -7.41
CA GLY A 195 -31.04 -5.25 -7.27
C GLY A 195 -31.37 -4.60 -8.62
N ALA A 196 -30.38 -4.50 -9.51
CA ALA A 196 -30.58 -4.01 -10.87
C ALA A 196 -31.52 -4.91 -11.67
N LEU A 197 -31.31 -6.23 -11.65
CA LEU A 197 -32.19 -7.18 -12.33
C LEU A 197 -33.63 -7.10 -11.82
N PHE A 198 -33.82 -7.06 -10.51
CA PHE A 198 -35.15 -6.95 -9.91
C PHE A 198 -35.85 -5.64 -10.33
N SER A 199 -35.15 -4.53 -10.30
CA SER A 199 -35.70 -3.25 -10.73
C SER A 199 -36.05 -3.22 -12.22
N LEU A 200 -35.24 -3.89 -13.06
CA LEU A 200 -35.54 -4.04 -14.49
C LEU A 200 -36.84 -4.84 -14.73
N ILE A 201 -37.02 -5.95 -14.02
CA ILE A 201 -38.24 -6.78 -14.10
C ILE A 201 -39.47 -5.95 -13.70
N LEU A 202 -39.38 -5.16 -12.61
CA LEU A 202 -40.47 -4.28 -12.19
C LEU A 202 -40.78 -3.19 -13.22
N ALA A 203 -39.77 -2.61 -13.83
CA ALA A 203 -39.90 -1.61 -14.87
C ALA A 203 -40.61 -2.18 -16.11
N LEU A 204 -40.20 -3.35 -16.57
CA LEU A 204 -40.82 -4.03 -17.73
C LEU A 204 -42.25 -4.49 -17.44
N SER A 205 -42.61 -4.74 -16.17
CA SER A 205 -43.96 -5.09 -15.75
C SER A 205 -44.90 -3.89 -15.76
N GLY A 206 -44.46 -2.68 -16.08
CA GLY A 206 -45.26 -1.47 -16.12
C GLY A 206 -45.77 -0.97 -14.76
N LYS A 207 -45.24 -1.55 -13.64
CA LYS A 207 -45.73 -1.24 -12.29
C LYS A 207 -45.15 0.03 -11.69
N SER A 208 -44.02 0.53 -12.20
CA SER A 208 -43.41 1.75 -11.67
C SER A 208 -42.36 2.35 -12.63
N ASN A 209 -42.55 3.61 -12.98
CA ASN A 209 -41.56 4.34 -13.79
C ASN A 209 -40.26 4.66 -13.01
N TYR A 210 -40.32 4.68 -11.68
CA TYR A 210 -39.14 4.92 -10.84
C TYR A 210 -38.14 3.74 -10.86
N SER A 211 -38.60 2.55 -11.24
CA SER A 211 -37.74 1.35 -11.32
C SER A 211 -36.66 1.47 -12.39
N TYR A 212 -36.91 2.23 -13.47
CA TYR A 212 -35.84 2.50 -14.47
C TYR A 212 -34.72 3.36 -13.89
N ILE A 213 -35.10 4.40 -13.09
CA ILE A 213 -34.10 5.28 -12.44
C ILE A 213 -33.20 4.45 -11.52
N PHE A 214 -33.81 3.57 -10.70
CA PHE A 214 -33.02 2.71 -9.79
C PHE A 214 -32.12 1.74 -10.55
N PHE A 215 -32.60 1.15 -11.65
CA PHE A 215 -31.78 0.30 -12.52
C PHE A 215 -30.54 1.03 -13.04
N PHE A 216 -30.71 2.27 -13.58
CA PHE A 216 -29.59 3.05 -14.07
C PHE A 216 -28.64 3.48 -12.95
N MET A 217 -29.14 3.81 -11.76
CA MET A 217 -28.29 4.07 -10.60
C MET A 217 -27.43 2.85 -10.21
N CYS A 218 -28.01 1.65 -10.19
CA CYS A 218 -27.23 0.43 -9.92
C CYS A 218 -26.17 0.19 -10.99
N LEU A 219 -26.47 0.43 -12.28
CA LEU A 219 -25.52 0.31 -13.38
C LEU A 219 -24.33 1.29 -13.23
N THR A 220 -24.57 2.53 -12.87
CA THR A 220 -23.51 3.54 -12.67
C THR A 220 -22.64 3.23 -11.46
N TYR A 221 -23.13 2.47 -10.49
CA TYR A 221 -22.36 2.06 -9.30
C TYR A 221 -21.53 0.79 -9.56
N ALA A 222 -21.85 0.02 -10.59
CA ALA A 222 -21.17 -1.22 -10.96
C ALA A 222 -19.98 -1.01 -11.92
N VAL A 223 -19.86 0.20 -12.51
CA VAL A 223 -18.77 0.62 -13.40
C VAL A 223 -17.69 1.37 -12.62
#